data_9d01d2891e34cf614f14b002cafe372a
#
_entry.id   9d01d2891e34cf614f14b002cafe372a
#
_cell.length_a   1.000
_cell.length_b   1.000
_cell.length_c   1.000
_cell.angle_alpha   90.00
_cell.angle_beta   90.00
_cell.angle_gamma   90.00
#
_symmetry.space_group_name_H-M   'P 1'
#
loop_
_entity.id
_entity.type
_entity.pdbx_description
1 polymer ?
#
loop_
_entity_poly.entity_id
_entity_poly.type
_entity_poly.pdbx_seq_one_letter_code
_entity_poly.pdbx_strand_id
1 'polypeptide(L)'
;MANKHNSLSHTKWLCKYHIVFTPKYRRKIEFNQYKRDIVNIIQRLCKYKGVEIIEGHIMPDHIHLLLSIPPKYSVSSFMGYLKGKSSLMIFDMYSNLKYKYGNRKFWAEGYCRIKWKYNKKIYQRTRNAWHFNRQIDNKRIYKSIWK
;
A
#
# COMPACT_ATOMS: atom_id res chain seq x y z
N MET A 1 -14.10 1.74 18.52
CA MET A 1 -14.49 1.92 17.11
C MET A 1 -15.38 0.76 16.68
N ALA A 2 -16.56 1.06 16.22
CA ALA A 2 -17.45 0.04 15.68
C ALA A 2 -16.81 -0.62 14.47
N ASN A 3 -16.82 -1.94 14.40
CA ASN A 3 -16.44 -2.68 13.21
C ASN A 3 -17.44 -2.36 12.09
N LYS A 4 -17.03 -1.48 11.18
CA LYS A 4 -17.83 -1.18 10.00
C LYS A 4 -17.82 -2.40 9.08
N HIS A 5 -18.92 -3.15 9.10
CA HIS A 5 -19.13 -4.22 8.13
C HIS A 5 -19.56 -3.62 6.80
N ASN A 6 -18.80 -3.90 5.75
CA ASN A 6 -19.19 -3.56 4.40
C ASN A 6 -20.25 -4.58 3.91
N SER A 7 -21.27 -4.11 3.21
CA SER A 7 -22.31 -4.97 2.66
C SER A 7 -22.34 -4.92 1.14
N LEU A 8 -22.42 -6.07 0.53
CA LEU A 8 -22.97 -6.28 -0.81
C LEU A 8 -24.42 -6.70 -0.65
N SER A 9 -25.27 -6.56 -1.69
CA SER A 9 -26.73 -6.77 -1.63
C SER A 9 -27.11 -8.05 -0.93
N HIS A 10 -27.01 -8.55 0.06
CA HIS A 10 -27.31 -9.76 0.85
C HIS A 10 -26.10 -10.36 1.58
N THR A 11 -24.90 -9.76 1.50
CA THR A 11 -23.71 -10.32 2.14
C THR A 11 -22.94 -9.25 2.90
N LYS A 12 -22.78 -9.44 4.20
CA LYS A 12 -21.88 -8.64 5.03
C LYS A 12 -20.47 -9.26 4.94
N TRP A 13 -19.45 -8.42 4.77
CA TRP A 13 -18.08 -8.90 4.65
C TRP A 13 -17.06 -8.02 5.40
N LEU A 14 -16.01 -8.66 5.85
CA LEU A 14 -14.89 -8.01 6.52
C LEU A 14 -13.58 -8.62 6.00
N CYS A 15 -13.15 -8.16 4.84
CA CYS A 15 -11.96 -8.65 4.16
C CYS A 15 -10.85 -7.59 4.23
N LYS A 16 -10.18 -7.51 5.38
CA LYS A 16 -9.06 -6.61 5.61
C LYS A 16 -7.74 -7.36 5.51
N TYR A 17 -6.80 -6.76 4.79
CA TYR A 17 -5.48 -7.34 4.56
C TYR A 17 -4.42 -6.28 4.78
N HIS A 18 -3.40 -6.66 5.54
CA HIS A 18 -2.16 -5.92 5.62
C HIS A 18 -1.22 -6.41 4.53
N ILE A 19 -0.83 -5.52 3.63
CA ILE A 19 -0.04 -5.83 2.45
C ILE A 19 1.23 -5.00 2.47
N VAL A 20 2.36 -5.66 2.21
CA VAL A 20 3.68 -5.02 2.09
C VAL A 20 4.27 -5.39 0.75
N PHE A 21 4.73 -4.40 0.01
CA PHE A 21 5.43 -4.60 -1.26
C PHE A 21 6.53 -3.55 -1.46
N THR A 22 7.49 -3.88 -2.31
CA THR A 22 8.72 -3.12 -2.46
C THR A 22 8.95 -2.67 -3.90
N PRO A 23 9.64 -1.54 -4.12
CA PRO A 23 10.19 -1.24 -5.42
C PRO A 23 11.19 -2.30 -5.88
N LYS A 24 11.32 -2.48 -7.19
CA LYS A 24 12.28 -3.42 -7.78
C LYS A 24 13.71 -3.07 -7.32
N TYR A 25 14.47 -4.09 -6.91
CA TYR A 25 15.80 -3.95 -6.33
C TYR A 25 15.85 -3.19 -5.00
N ARG A 26 14.73 -3.07 -4.30
CA ARG A 26 14.59 -2.27 -3.07
C ARG A 26 15.16 -0.86 -3.20
N ARG A 27 15.06 -0.28 -4.38
CA ARG A 27 15.54 1.08 -4.62
C ARG A 27 14.78 2.04 -3.74
N LYS A 28 15.50 2.84 -2.98
CA LYS A 28 14.90 3.84 -2.11
C LYS A 28 14.07 4.80 -2.95
N ILE A 29 12.85 5.06 -2.49
CA ILE A 29 12.01 6.13 -3.03
C ILE A 29 12.57 7.43 -2.46
N GLU A 30 13.65 7.92 -3.06
CA GLU A 30 14.49 8.98 -2.48
C GLU A 30 13.84 10.36 -2.49
N PHE A 31 12.78 10.53 -3.27
CA PHE A 31 12.24 11.85 -3.54
C PHE A 31 10.85 12.05 -2.97
N ASN A 32 10.70 13.07 -2.13
CA ASN A 32 9.42 13.43 -1.53
C ASN A 32 8.33 13.69 -2.56
N GLN A 33 8.67 14.24 -3.72
CA GLN A 33 7.73 14.48 -4.82
C GLN A 33 7.18 13.16 -5.39
N TYR A 34 8.01 12.15 -5.61
CA TYR A 34 7.57 10.85 -6.12
C TYR A 34 6.66 10.13 -5.12
N LYS A 35 6.93 10.24 -3.83
CA LYS A 35 6.08 9.66 -2.80
C LYS A 35 4.66 10.17 -2.87
N ARG A 36 4.48 11.49 -2.98
CA ARG A 36 3.15 12.11 -3.08
C ARG A 36 2.38 11.60 -4.28
N ASP A 37 3.04 11.55 -5.44
CA ASP A 37 2.41 11.09 -6.66
C ASP A 37 2.10 9.60 -6.63
N ILE A 38 2.99 8.78 -6.07
CA ILE A 38 2.74 7.35 -5.84
C ILE A 38 1.54 7.14 -4.92
N VAL A 39 1.42 7.91 -3.83
CA VAL A 39 0.26 7.88 -2.95
C VAL A 39 -1.01 8.22 -3.70
N ASN A 40 -1.01 9.30 -4.48
CA ASN A 40 -2.17 9.73 -5.25
C ASN A 40 -2.58 8.67 -6.29
N ILE A 41 -1.62 8.05 -6.96
CA ILE A 41 -1.86 6.97 -7.91
C ILE A 41 -2.50 5.76 -7.21
N ILE A 42 -1.93 5.32 -6.10
CA ILE A 42 -2.45 4.18 -5.32
C ILE A 42 -3.87 4.46 -4.83
N GLN A 43 -4.13 5.64 -4.27
CA GLN A 43 -5.46 6.04 -3.82
C GLN A 43 -6.48 6.04 -4.96
N ARG A 44 -6.12 6.58 -6.11
CA ARG A 44 -6.98 6.60 -7.30
C ARG A 44 -7.31 5.19 -7.80
N LEU A 45 -6.31 4.32 -7.89
CA LEU A 45 -6.49 2.94 -8.34
C LEU A 45 -7.32 2.11 -7.36
N CYS A 46 -7.11 2.27 -6.06
CA CYS A 46 -7.92 1.62 -5.03
C CYS A 46 -9.38 2.11 -5.10
N LYS A 47 -9.60 3.41 -5.21
CA LYS A 47 -10.93 4.01 -5.34
C LYS A 47 -11.68 3.48 -6.58
N TYR A 48 -10.98 3.36 -7.70
CA TYR A 48 -11.57 2.84 -8.94
C TYR A 48 -12.08 1.39 -8.79
N LYS A 49 -11.41 0.56 -8.02
CA LYS A 49 -11.81 -0.82 -7.73
C LYS A 49 -12.72 -0.96 -6.51
N GLY A 50 -13.11 0.12 -5.86
CA GLY A 50 -13.89 0.05 -4.63
C GLY A 50 -13.15 -0.54 -3.43
N VAL A 51 -11.82 -0.49 -3.45
CA VAL A 51 -10.96 -0.91 -2.34
C VAL A 51 -10.72 0.27 -1.42
N GLU A 52 -11.07 0.11 -0.15
CA GLU A 52 -10.83 1.13 0.87
C GLU A 52 -9.42 1.01 1.44
N ILE A 53 -8.67 2.11 1.47
CA ILE A 53 -7.42 2.22 2.19
C ILE A 53 -7.73 2.67 3.62
N ILE A 54 -7.57 1.77 4.58
CA ILE A 54 -7.80 2.05 6.00
C ILE A 54 -6.61 2.78 6.59
N GLU A 55 -5.41 2.34 6.24
CA GLU A 55 -4.15 2.91 6.69
C GLU A 55 -3.05 2.60 5.66
N GLY A 56 -2.10 3.52 5.50
CA GLY A 56 -0.96 3.31 4.62
C GLY A 56 0.27 4.07 5.09
N HIS A 57 1.42 3.47 4.87
CA HIS A 57 2.73 4.07 5.18
C HIS A 57 3.70 3.79 4.06
N ILE A 58 4.34 4.85 3.56
CA ILE A 58 5.44 4.72 2.61
C ILE A 58 6.76 4.87 3.35
N MET A 59 7.49 3.78 3.39
CA MET A 59 8.85 3.73 3.88
C MET A 59 9.83 3.98 2.72
N PRO A 60 11.13 4.23 2.98
CA PRO A 60 12.08 4.50 1.91
C PRO A 60 12.20 3.38 0.89
N ASP A 61 12.09 2.13 1.30
CA ASP A 61 12.32 0.93 0.49
C ASP A 61 11.11 0.00 0.36
N HIS A 62 9.98 0.33 0.98
CA HIS A 62 8.77 -0.47 0.92
C HIS A 62 7.51 0.32 1.26
N ILE A 63 6.36 -0.26 0.95
CA ILE A 63 5.05 0.31 1.24
C ILE A 63 4.25 -0.67 2.09
N HIS A 64 3.63 -0.17 3.15
CA HIS A 64 2.63 -0.85 3.95
C HIS A 64 1.25 -0.30 3.64
N LEU A 65 0.30 -1.17 3.34
CA LEU A 65 -1.11 -0.82 3.16
C LEU A 65 -2.01 -1.74 3.98
N LEU A 66 -2.94 -1.16 4.72
CA LEU A 66 -4.07 -1.88 5.28
C LEU A 66 -5.29 -1.60 4.39
N LEU A 67 -5.72 -2.61 3.66
CA LEU A 67 -6.77 -2.52 2.65
C LEU A 67 -7.99 -3.33 3.03
N SER A 68 -9.17 -2.78 2.74
CA SER A 68 -10.44 -3.50 2.75
C SER A 68 -10.80 -3.84 1.30
N ILE A 69 -10.60 -5.10 0.92
CA ILE A 69 -10.79 -5.58 -0.45
C ILE A 69 -12.14 -6.29 -0.56
N PRO A 70 -13.04 -5.88 -1.49
CA PRO A 70 -14.29 -6.58 -1.72
C PRO A 70 -14.05 -8.07 -2.05
N PRO A 71 -14.92 -8.99 -1.57
CA PRO A 71 -14.73 -10.43 -1.78
C PRO A 71 -14.82 -10.87 -3.25
N LYS A 72 -15.35 -10.03 -4.13
CA LYS A 72 -15.35 -10.26 -5.58
C LYS A 72 -13.96 -10.26 -6.21
N TYR A 73 -12.97 -9.72 -5.54
CA TYR A 73 -11.58 -9.74 -5.99
C TYR A 73 -10.74 -10.66 -5.11
N SER A 74 -9.89 -11.48 -5.74
CA SER A 74 -8.79 -12.11 -5.02
C SER A 74 -7.72 -11.05 -4.70
N VAL A 75 -7.00 -11.24 -3.61
CA VAL A 75 -5.88 -10.34 -3.25
C VAL A 75 -4.82 -10.33 -4.36
N SER A 76 -4.52 -11.49 -4.93
CA SER A 76 -3.53 -11.62 -6.00
C SER A 76 -3.94 -10.88 -7.28
N SER A 77 -5.21 -10.97 -7.70
CA SER A 77 -5.70 -10.23 -8.87
C SER A 77 -5.70 -8.73 -8.64
N PHE A 78 -6.09 -8.28 -7.46
CA PHE A 78 -6.04 -6.87 -7.10
C PHE A 78 -4.59 -6.34 -7.05
N MET A 79 -3.67 -7.10 -6.45
CA MET A 79 -2.25 -6.70 -6.39
C MET A 79 -1.59 -6.68 -7.77
N GLY A 80 -1.92 -7.61 -8.64
CA GLY A 80 -1.49 -7.58 -10.04
C GLY A 80 -1.96 -6.32 -10.77
N TYR A 81 -3.22 -5.96 -10.59
CA TYR A 81 -3.78 -4.70 -11.11
C TYR A 81 -3.09 -3.48 -10.51
N LEU A 82 -2.99 -3.39 -9.19
CA LEU A 82 -2.41 -2.23 -8.49
C LEU A 82 -0.96 -2.00 -8.90
N LYS A 83 -0.14 -3.04 -8.86
CA LYS A 83 1.28 -2.97 -9.21
C LYS A 83 1.50 -2.68 -10.69
N GLY A 84 0.75 -3.33 -11.58
CA GLY A 84 0.84 -3.12 -13.02
C GLY A 84 0.44 -1.72 -13.44
N LYS A 85 -0.74 -1.27 -13.04
CA LYS A 85 -1.25 0.06 -13.40
C LYS A 85 -0.45 1.19 -12.76
N SER A 86 -0.06 1.06 -11.49
CA SER A 86 0.77 2.07 -10.85
C SER A 86 2.15 2.19 -11.49
N SER A 87 2.77 1.09 -11.90
CA SER A 87 4.04 1.13 -12.64
C SER A 87 3.93 1.91 -13.94
N LEU A 88 2.88 1.66 -14.73
CA LEU A 88 2.66 2.39 -15.98
C LEU A 88 2.45 3.88 -15.73
N MET A 89 1.62 4.23 -14.76
CA MET A 89 1.35 5.64 -14.44
C MET A 89 2.58 6.37 -13.90
N ILE A 90 3.40 5.72 -13.09
CA ILE A 90 4.66 6.28 -12.58
C ILE A 90 5.62 6.54 -13.75
N PHE A 91 5.76 5.61 -14.68
CA PHE A 91 6.66 5.76 -15.82
C PHE A 91 6.15 6.76 -16.86
N ASP A 92 4.84 6.96 -16.97
CA ASP A 92 4.25 8.01 -17.82
C ASP A 92 4.52 9.41 -17.23
N MET A 93 4.46 9.54 -15.90
CA MET A 93 4.76 10.80 -15.21
C MET A 93 6.27 11.09 -15.15
N TYR A 94 7.09 10.07 -15.02
CA TYR A 94 8.53 10.17 -14.81
C TYR A 94 9.30 9.27 -15.78
N SER A 95 9.48 9.74 -17.01
CA SER A 95 10.14 8.96 -18.06
C SER A 95 11.59 8.56 -17.73
N ASN A 96 12.29 9.36 -16.94
CA ASN A 96 13.64 9.06 -16.47
C ASN A 96 13.68 7.78 -15.58
N LEU A 97 12.63 7.49 -14.81
CA LEU A 97 12.55 6.28 -14.00
C LEU A 97 12.39 5.03 -14.87
N LYS A 98 11.76 5.14 -16.02
CA LYS A 98 11.59 4.02 -16.96
C LYS A 98 12.92 3.40 -17.38
N TYR A 99 13.91 4.22 -17.66
CA TYR A 99 15.26 3.75 -18.02
C TYR A 99 15.99 3.15 -16.81
N LYS A 100 15.79 3.72 -15.63
CA LYS A 100 16.42 3.25 -14.39
C LYS A 100 15.92 1.87 -13.94
N TYR A 101 14.64 1.56 -14.18
CA TYR A 101 14.01 0.32 -13.67
C TYR A 101 13.92 -0.82 -14.70
N GLY A 102 14.29 -0.63 -15.93
CA GLY A 102 14.29 -1.66 -16.98
C GLY A 102 12.97 -2.46 -17.08
N ASN A 103 12.61 -2.96 -18.23
CA ASN A 103 11.44 -3.82 -18.45
C ASN A 103 10.10 -3.33 -17.89
N ARG A 104 9.93 -2.03 -17.68
CA ARG A 104 8.69 -1.36 -17.24
C ARG A 104 8.08 -1.91 -15.95
N LYS A 105 8.88 -2.54 -15.09
CA LYS A 105 8.45 -3.02 -13.77
C LYS A 105 9.02 -2.12 -12.69
N PHE A 106 8.19 -1.30 -12.08
CA PHE A 106 8.59 -0.46 -10.95
C PHE A 106 8.69 -1.26 -9.65
N TRP A 107 7.76 -2.19 -9.44
CA TRP A 107 7.65 -3.01 -8.23
C TRP A 107 8.37 -4.35 -8.38
N ALA A 108 8.95 -4.83 -7.29
CA ALA A 108 9.47 -6.19 -7.20
C ALA A 108 8.34 -7.21 -7.37
N GLU A 109 8.69 -8.42 -7.80
CA GLU A 109 7.73 -9.53 -7.86
C GLU A 109 7.31 -9.93 -6.44
N GLY A 110 6.05 -10.37 -6.33
CA GLY A 110 5.49 -10.77 -5.05
C GLY A 110 5.12 -9.62 -4.11
N TYR A 111 4.57 -9.99 -2.99
CA TYR A 111 4.17 -9.12 -1.89
C TYR A 111 3.95 -9.97 -0.64
N CYS A 112 4.07 -9.37 0.54
CA CYS A 112 3.68 -10.01 1.79
C CYS A 112 2.22 -9.68 2.10
N ARG A 113 1.43 -10.69 2.47
CA ARG A 113 0.03 -10.55 2.83
C ARG A 113 -0.24 -11.17 4.19
N ILE A 114 -0.84 -10.41 5.08
CA ILE A 114 -1.34 -10.90 6.36
C ILE A 114 -2.83 -10.61 6.41
N LYS A 115 -3.66 -11.65 6.55
CA LYS A 115 -5.08 -11.48 6.77
C LYS A 115 -5.29 -10.83 8.13
N TRP A 116 -6.00 -9.73 8.15
CA TRP A 116 -6.34 -9.05 9.38
C TRP A 116 -7.29 -9.93 10.21
N LYS A 117 -6.79 -10.49 11.30
CA LYS A 117 -7.65 -11.02 12.35
C LYS A 117 -7.81 -9.94 13.39
N TYR A 118 -9.06 -9.58 13.70
CA TYR A 118 -9.32 -8.63 14.78
C TYR A 118 -8.83 -9.24 16.10
N ASN A 119 -7.63 -8.91 16.46
CA ASN A 119 -7.10 -9.16 17.79
C ASN A 119 -6.55 -7.83 18.30
N LYS A 120 -7.26 -7.25 19.27
CA LYS A 120 -6.94 -5.95 19.87
C LYS A 120 -5.47 -5.87 20.33
N LYS A 121 -4.91 -6.99 20.81
CA LYS A 121 -3.50 -7.07 21.24
C LYS A 121 -2.53 -7.03 20.05
N ILE A 122 -2.85 -7.71 18.94
CA ILE A 122 -2.02 -7.71 17.74
C ILE A 122 -2.08 -6.32 17.08
N TYR A 123 -3.25 -5.70 17.03
CA TYR A 123 -3.43 -4.35 16.51
C TYR A 123 -2.58 -3.32 17.28
N GLN A 124 -2.65 -3.34 18.59
CA GLN A 124 -1.85 -2.46 19.43
C GLN A 124 -0.35 -2.74 19.29
N ARG A 125 0.05 -4.00 19.17
CA ARG A 125 1.44 -4.40 18.99
C ARG A 125 2.00 -3.97 17.64
N THR A 126 1.23 -4.16 16.58
CA THR A 126 1.60 -3.72 15.23
C THR A 126 1.61 -2.19 15.13
N ARG A 127 0.61 -1.53 15.71
CA ARG A 127 0.54 -0.08 15.79
C ARG A 127 1.69 0.50 16.60
N ASN A 128 2.05 -0.11 17.73
CA ASN A 128 3.17 0.32 18.56
C ASN A 128 4.52 0.07 17.88
N ALA A 129 4.69 -1.05 17.17
CA ALA A 129 5.87 -1.32 16.35
C ALA A 129 6.00 -0.29 15.21
N TRP A 130 4.86 0.11 14.61
CA TRP A 130 4.84 1.16 13.59
C TRP A 130 5.12 2.55 14.15
N HIS A 131 4.64 2.85 15.36
CA HIS A 131 4.97 4.09 16.07
C HIS A 131 6.44 4.11 16.54
N PHE A 132 6.98 2.97 16.95
CA PHE A 132 8.37 2.84 17.34
C PHE A 132 9.30 3.05 16.12
N ASN A 133 9.01 2.41 14.99
CA ASN A 133 9.73 2.67 13.75
C ASN A 133 9.55 4.12 13.27
N ARG A 134 8.39 4.73 13.50
CA ARG A 134 8.13 6.15 13.24
C ARG A 134 9.03 7.07 14.08
N GLN A 135 9.33 6.72 15.33
CA GLN A 135 10.24 7.50 16.18
C GLN A 135 11.70 7.36 15.75
N ILE A 136 12.10 6.20 15.27
CA ILE A 136 13.45 5.97 14.72
C ILE A 136 13.60 6.70 13.37
N ASP A 137 12.57 6.65 12.53
CA ASP A 137 12.57 7.29 11.21
C ASP A 137 12.33 8.82 11.28
N ASN A 138 11.67 9.34 12.31
CA ASN A 138 11.53 10.78 12.53
C ASN A 138 12.86 11.49 12.81
N LYS A 139 13.88 10.76 13.25
CA LYS A 139 15.26 11.29 13.28
C LYS A 139 15.87 11.36 11.86
N ARG A 140 15.22 10.78 10.83
CA ARG A 140 15.67 10.71 9.43
C ARG A 140 14.64 11.23 8.42
N ILE A 141 13.90 12.30 8.72
CA ILE A 141 13.16 13.11 7.72
C ILE A 141 12.05 12.38 6.92
N TYR A 142 11.27 11.47 7.50
CA TYR A 142 10.15 10.87 6.78
C TYR A 142 8.82 11.14 7.49
N LYS A 143 8.11 12.19 7.05
CA LYS A 143 6.72 12.41 7.45
C LYS A 143 5.83 11.39 6.74
N SER A 144 4.97 10.71 7.49
CA SER A 144 3.86 9.93 6.93
C SER A 144 3.03 10.81 5.99
N ILE A 145 2.85 10.38 4.75
CA ILE A 145 2.07 11.10 3.73
C ILE A 145 0.57 10.79 3.88
N TRP A 146 0.25 9.81 4.69
CA TRP A 146 -1.11 9.33 4.90
C TRP A 146 -1.76 9.94 6.15
N LYS A 147 -1.97 11.19 6.16
CA LYS A 147 -2.86 11.84 7.12
C LYS A 147 -3.98 12.55 6.42
#